data_b643c2263ffc5306d7e8349ded942471
#
_entry.id   b643c2263ffc5306d7e8349ded942471
#
_cell.length_a   1.000
_cell.length_b   1.000
_cell.length_c   1.000
_cell.angle_alpha   90.00
_cell.angle_beta   90.00
_cell.angle_gamma   90.00
#
_symmetry.space_group_name_H-M   'P 1'
#
loop_
_entity.id
_entity.type
_entity.pdbx_description
1 polymer ?
#
loop_
_entity_poly.entity_id
_entity_poly.type
_entity_poly.pdbx_seq_one_letter_code
_entity_poly.pdbx_strand_id
1 'polypeptide(L)'
;MQALTFHAGPTALARIGQVGLRAADIGIIPGAAGGPKGLIFQALDQFVFGSWLPSAPRERTLIGSSIGAWRMAAACQKDPVAAFARLGQLYSNQRYTAKPSQREIDDVCRDVLANFIGGHEHDIVQHRDYRLHLITNRGIGALAGPVGRRAEMRGFGAAALRNLVGRRHLARLVERVVLGDARGGADWLHETFDDFTTHFGTLHADNLAASLLASGSLPLIMQPVRDLPGAPPGHYWDGGIIDYHLALPYARKAGDLVLYPHFGEHVIPGWLDKSLPWRRAARGPQRAWLDNVLFVAPSRAFLQTLPRAKLPDRKDFTFHGLDHDARIAAWQRAIGEGERLRDAFAAFLDRPDVGLLHAM
;
A
#
# COMPACT_ATOMS: atom_id res chain seq x y z
N MET A 1 26.18 8.43 -3.60
CA MET A 1 25.37 8.04 -2.42
C MET A 1 24.24 7.16 -2.90
N GLN A 2 24.19 5.92 -2.41
CA GLN A 2 23.16 4.95 -2.81
C GLN A 2 21.79 5.38 -2.30
N ALA A 3 20.83 5.58 -3.21
CA ALA A 3 19.49 6.05 -2.84
C ALA A 3 18.56 4.92 -2.37
N LEU A 4 18.77 3.69 -2.85
CA LEU A 4 18.00 2.51 -2.52
C LEU A 4 18.79 1.49 -1.71
N THR A 5 18.08 0.70 -0.91
CA THR A 5 18.51 -0.58 -0.34
C THR A 5 17.63 -1.68 -0.91
N PHE A 6 18.22 -2.86 -1.14
CA PHE A 6 17.53 -4.02 -1.67
C PHE A 6 17.60 -5.16 -0.66
N HIS A 7 16.46 -5.73 -0.31
CA HIS A 7 16.37 -6.87 0.58
C HIS A 7 15.63 -7.99 -0.13
N ALA A 8 16.23 -9.17 -0.18
CA ALA A 8 15.67 -10.29 -0.93
C ALA A 8 15.47 -11.52 -0.05
N GLY A 9 14.33 -12.17 -0.23
CA GLY A 9 14.12 -13.52 0.29
C GLY A 9 15.04 -14.53 -0.43
N PRO A 10 15.28 -15.71 0.14
CA PRO A 10 16.23 -16.70 -0.39
C PRO A 10 16.03 -17.03 -1.87
N THR A 11 14.79 -17.31 -2.30
CA THR A 11 14.48 -17.60 -3.70
C THR A 11 14.71 -16.40 -4.60
N ALA A 12 14.31 -15.19 -4.16
CA ALA A 12 14.55 -13.97 -4.94
C ALA A 12 16.06 -13.68 -5.07
N LEU A 13 16.82 -13.83 -3.98
CA LEU A 13 18.26 -13.64 -3.96
C LEU A 13 18.97 -14.59 -4.94
N ALA A 14 18.64 -15.89 -4.87
CA ALA A 14 19.23 -16.90 -5.75
C ALA A 14 18.91 -16.62 -7.23
N ARG A 15 17.65 -16.29 -7.55
CA ARG A 15 17.21 -16.00 -8.92
C ARG A 15 17.90 -14.77 -9.50
N ILE A 16 17.93 -13.67 -8.74
CA ILE A 16 18.56 -12.42 -9.18
C ILE A 16 20.08 -12.61 -9.32
N GLY A 17 20.71 -13.37 -8.43
CA GLY A 17 22.13 -13.69 -8.52
C GLY A 17 22.53 -14.49 -9.76
N GLN A 18 21.60 -15.34 -10.26
CA GLN A 18 21.87 -16.17 -11.45
C GLN A 18 21.65 -15.44 -12.78
N VAL A 19 20.57 -14.66 -12.89
CA VAL A 19 20.08 -14.13 -14.18
C VAL A 19 19.77 -12.64 -14.17
N GLY A 20 20.08 -11.94 -13.08
CA GLY A 20 19.67 -10.56 -12.87
C GLY A 20 18.17 -10.41 -12.57
N LEU A 21 17.72 -9.17 -12.33
CA LEU A 21 16.31 -8.84 -12.15
C LEU A 21 15.67 -8.53 -13.50
N ARG A 22 14.68 -9.31 -13.91
CA ARG A 22 14.02 -9.15 -15.21
C ARG A 22 12.53 -8.87 -15.01
N ALA A 23 11.96 -7.99 -15.84
CA ALA A 23 10.53 -7.67 -15.84
C ALA A 23 9.65 -8.93 -16.02
N ALA A 24 10.11 -9.90 -16.81
CA ALA A 24 9.42 -11.16 -17.04
C ALA A 24 9.28 -12.05 -15.80
N ASP A 25 10.17 -11.90 -14.81
CA ASP A 25 10.14 -12.69 -13.58
C ASP A 25 9.15 -12.13 -12.53
N ILE A 26 8.69 -10.87 -12.69
CA ILE A 26 7.79 -10.23 -11.75
C ILE A 26 6.34 -10.63 -12.01
N GLY A 27 5.72 -11.29 -11.05
CA GLY A 27 4.30 -11.69 -11.10
C GLY A 27 3.41 -10.97 -10.11
N ILE A 28 3.97 -10.41 -9.02
CA ILE A 28 3.19 -9.71 -7.98
C ILE A 28 3.87 -8.39 -7.62
N ILE A 29 3.07 -7.33 -7.49
CA ILE A 29 3.53 -6.03 -7.00
C ILE A 29 2.60 -5.56 -5.86
N PRO A 30 3.06 -5.57 -4.60
CA PRO A 30 2.31 -5.06 -3.47
C PRO A 30 2.43 -3.55 -3.31
N GLY A 31 1.35 -2.91 -2.88
CA GLY A 31 1.30 -1.50 -2.48
C GLY A 31 0.98 -1.35 -0.99
N ALA A 32 1.98 -1.07 -0.16
CA ALA A 32 1.81 -0.92 1.28
C ALA A 32 0.97 0.29 1.68
N ALA A 33 0.20 0.16 2.76
CA ALA A 33 -0.40 1.30 3.45
C ALA A 33 0.69 2.19 4.07
N GLY A 34 0.48 3.50 4.10
CA GLY A 34 1.51 4.40 4.67
C GLY A 34 1.16 5.88 4.54
N GLY A 35 0.02 6.20 3.93
CA GLY A 35 -0.39 7.57 3.65
C GLY A 35 0.65 8.31 2.79
N PRO A 36 1.00 9.57 3.10
CA PRO A 36 1.88 10.39 2.25
C PRO A 36 3.25 9.77 1.94
N LYS A 37 3.70 8.78 2.71
CA LYS A 37 4.98 8.10 2.45
C LYS A 37 5.05 7.45 1.07
N GLY A 38 3.89 7.01 0.54
CA GLY A 38 3.81 6.41 -0.78
C GLY A 38 4.15 7.35 -1.93
N LEU A 39 4.07 8.67 -1.72
CA LEU A 39 4.34 9.68 -2.74
C LEU A 39 5.79 9.69 -3.22
N ILE A 40 6.73 9.26 -2.37
CA ILE A 40 8.16 9.21 -2.70
C ILE A 40 8.46 8.31 -3.91
N PHE A 41 7.57 7.35 -4.19
CA PHE A 41 7.76 6.38 -5.28
C PHE A 41 7.26 6.87 -6.63
N GLN A 42 6.69 8.07 -6.75
CA GLN A 42 6.07 8.54 -7.99
C GLN A 42 6.97 8.30 -9.21
N ALA A 43 8.22 8.75 -9.20
CA ALA A 43 9.14 8.58 -10.33
C ALA A 43 9.55 7.11 -10.55
N LEU A 44 9.73 6.35 -9.48
CA LEU A 44 10.01 4.91 -9.57
C LEU A 44 8.80 4.16 -10.14
N ASP A 45 7.59 4.45 -9.66
CA ASP A 45 6.35 3.82 -10.15
C ASP A 45 6.12 4.17 -11.63
N GLN A 46 6.35 5.43 -12.03
CA GLN A 46 6.28 5.85 -13.42
C GLN A 46 7.23 5.06 -14.32
N PHE A 47 8.45 4.82 -13.88
CA PHE A 47 9.43 4.00 -14.60
C PHE A 47 9.00 2.52 -14.63
N VAL A 48 8.65 1.96 -13.48
CA VAL A 48 8.30 0.54 -13.36
C VAL A 48 7.08 0.20 -14.20
N PHE A 49 6.00 0.99 -14.07
CA PHE A 49 4.72 0.70 -14.74
C PHE A 49 4.59 1.34 -16.13
N GLY A 50 5.33 2.42 -16.40
CA GLY A 50 5.27 3.10 -17.69
C GLY A 50 6.23 2.54 -18.75
N SER A 51 7.31 1.88 -18.34
CA SER A 51 8.31 1.39 -19.30
C SER A 51 8.87 0.00 -18.98
N TRP A 52 9.32 -0.25 -17.75
CA TRP A 52 10.06 -1.47 -17.44
C TRP A 52 9.17 -2.73 -17.47
N LEU A 53 8.06 -2.78 -16.75
CA LEU A 53 7.16 -3.94 -16.79
C LEU A 53 6.49 -4.14 -18.15
N PRO A 54 6.08 -3.05 -18.86
CA PRO A 54 5.58 -3.19 -20.23
C PRO A 54 6.56 -3.77 -21.24
N SER A 55 7.88 -3.72 -20.98
CA SER A 55 8.87 -4.37 -21.86
C SER A 55 8.76 -5.90 -21.90
N ALA A 56 8.07 -6.50 -20.94
CA ALA A 56 7.78 -7.94 -20.89
C ALA A 56 6.28 -8.14 -20.53
N PRO A 57 5.36 -7.95 -21.48
CA PRO A 57 3.93 -8.07 -21.23
C PRO A 57 3.55 -9.45 -20.71
N ARG A 58 2.86 -9.49 -19.56
CA ARG A 58 2.32 -10.70 -18.93
C ARG A 58 1.29 -10.34 -17.87
N GLU A 59 0.50 -11.30 -17.47
CA GLU A 59 -0.39 -11.15 -16.33
C GLU A 59 0.39 -10.95 -15.04
N ARG A 60 -0.02 -9.95 -14.22
CA ARG A 60 0.55 -9.64 -12.90
C ARG A 60 -0.53 -9.29 -11.92
N THR A 61 -0.36 -9.72 -10.67
CA THR A 61 -1.21 -9.33 -9.56
C THR A 61 -0.72 -8.03 -8.95
N LEU A 62 -1.56 -7.01 -8.95
CA LEU A 62 -1.36 -5.79 -8.16
C LEU A 62 -2.26 -5.86 -6.94
N ILE A 63 -1.69 -5.79 -5.73
CA ILE A 63 -2.45 -5.86 -4.49
C ILE A 63 -2.11 -4.70 -3.59
N GLY A 64 -3.10 -3.94 -3.13
CA GLY A 64 -2.86 -2.71 -2.39
C GLY A 64 -3.73 -2.53 -1.16
N SER A 65 -3.20 -1.78 -0.19
CA SER A 65 -3.90 -1.33 1.00
C SER A 65 -3.69 0.17 1.20
N SER A 66 -4.75 0.93 1.51
CA SER A 66 -4.69 2.38 1.74
C SER A 66 -4.08 3.13 0.53
N ILE A 67 -3.09 4.01 0.73
CA ILE A 67 -2.38 4.69 -0.39
C ILE A 67 -1.76 3.69 -1.37
N GLY A 68 -1.39 2.50 -0.91
CA GLY A 68 -0.90 1.44 -1.79
C GLY A 68 -1.98 0.96 -2.76
N ALA A 69 -3.23 0.89 -2.33
CA ALA A 69 -4.38 0.60 -3.20
C ALA A 69 -4.54 1.67 -4.29
N TRP A 70 -4.41 2.95 -3.93
CA TRP A 70 -4.48 4.06 -4.89
C TRP A 70 -3.30 4.06 -5.87
N ARG A 71 -2.08 3.74 -5.40
CA ARG A 71 -0.91 3.56 -6.28
C ARG A 71 -1.13 2.43 -7.29
N MET A 72 -1.66 1.29 -6.85
CA MET A 72 -1.93 0.16 -7.74
C MET A 72 -3.06 0.48 -8.73
N ALA A 73 -4.06 1.26 -8.32
CA ALA A 73 -5.08 1.77 -9.24
C ALA A 73 -4.50 2.77 -10.27
N ALA A 74 -3.50 3.59 -9.90
CA ALA A 74 -2.76 4.43 -10.85
C ALA A 74 -2.05 3.60 -11.91
N ALA A 75 -1.41 2.50 -11.50
CA ALA A 75 -0.70 1.58 -12.39
C ALA A 75 -1.62 0.92 -13.43
N CYS A 76 -2.90 0.76 -13.08
CA CYS A 76 -3.91 0.15 -13.96
C CYS A 76 -4.58 1.16 -14.92
N GLN A 77 -4.27 2.45 -14.88
CA GLN A 77 -4.80 3.39 -15.85
C GLN A 77 -4.07 3.28 -17.20
N LYS A 78 -4.74 3.69 -18.26
CA LYS A 78 -4.21 3.63 -19.64
C LYS A 78 -2.87 4.36 -19.80
N ASP A 79 -2.70 5.48 -19.10
CA ASP A 79 -1.43 6.20 -18.99
C ASP A 79 -1.01 6.23 -17.50
N PRO A 80 -0.25 5.21 -17.05
CA PRO A 80 0.19 5.14 -15.65
C PRO A 80 1.13 6.30 -15.28
N VAL A 81 1.92 6.82 -16.21
CA VAL A 81 2.85 7.93 -15.96
C VAL A 81 2.06 9.19 -15.56
N ALA A 82 1.05 9.56 -16.35
CA ALA A 82 0.16 10.66 -16.03
C ALA A 82 -0.68 10.39 -14.77
N ALA A 83 -1.13 9.16 -14.56
CA ALA A 83 -1.91 8.77 -13.38
C ALA A 83 -1.12 8.92 -12.06
N PHE A 84 0.14 8.49 -12.01
CA PHE A 84 0.99 8.69 -10.84
C PHE A 84 1.28 10.17 -10.58
N ALA A 85 1.54 10.97 -11.62
CA ALA A 85 1.72 12.42 -11.48
C ALA A 85 0.46 13.08 -10.92
N ARG A 86 -0.71 12.74 -11.46
CA ARG A 86 -2.01 13.23 -11.01
C ARG A 86 -2.29 12.85 -9.55
N LEU A 87 -2.02 11.59 -9.17
CA LEU A 87 -2.16 11.15 -7.78
C LEU A 87 -1.26 11.95 -6.84
N GLY A 88 0.01 12.13 -7.17
CA GLY A 88 0.96 12.90 -6.37
C GLY A 88 0.53 14.36 -6.20
N GLN A 89 0.05 14.99 -7.28
CA GLN A 89 -0.44 16.35 -7.26
C GLN A 89 -1.70 16.50 -6.40
N LEU A 90 -2.73 15.70 -6.66
CA LEU A 90 -3.99 15.75 -5.92
C LEU A 90 -3.79 15.47 -4.44
N TYR A 91 -2.99 14.44 -4.12
CA TYR A 91 -2.74 14.06 -2.74
C TYR A 91 -1.94 15.13 -1.98
N SER A 92 -0.97 15.77 -2.62
CA SER A 92 -0.16 16.83 -1.99
C SER A 92 -0.96 18.11 -1.77
N ASN A 93 -1.92 18.42 -2.65
CA ASN A 93 -2.68 19.66 -2.61
C ASN A 93 -3.86 19.68 -1.64
N GLN A 94 -4.08 18.62 -0.86
CA GLN A 94 -5.13 18.58 0.16
C GLN A 94 -4.98 19.75 1.14
N ARG A 95 -6.10 20.41 1.44
CA ARG A 95 -6.16 21.56 2.37
C ARG A 95 -7.28 21.29 3.38
N TYR A 96 -7.05 21.66 4.63
CA TYR A 96 -7.97 21.43 5.71
C TYR A 96 -8.07 22.66 6.61
N THR A 97 -9.18 22.78 7.34
CA THR A 97 -9.30 23.77 8.41
C THR A 97 -8.36 23.44 9.57
N ALA A 98 -8.18 24.36 10.52
CA ALA A 98 -7.28 24.18 11.67
C ALA A 98 -7.61 22.95 12.54
N LYS A 99 -8.89 22.56 12.58
CA LYS A 99 -9.40 21.38 13.29
C LYS A 99 -10.43 20.67 12.43
N PRO A 100 -9.98 19.94 11.39
CA PRO A 100 -10.91 19.35 10.45
C PRO A 100 -11.78 18.29 11.13
N SER A 101 -13.06 18.29 10.78
CA SER A 101 -13.97 17.20 11.15
C SER A 101 -13.70 15.96 10.32
N GLN A 102 -14.13 14.78 10.78
CA GLN A 102 -14.08 13.55 9.98
C GLN A 102 -14.79 13.73 8.63
N ARG A 103 -15.92 14.45 8.62
CA ARG A 103 -16.68 14.72 7.40
C ARG A 103 -15.88 15.58 6.41
N GLU A 104 -15.23 16.65 6.89
CA GLU A 104 -14.37 17.49 6.04
C GLU A 104 -13.25 16.67 5.40
N ILE A 105 -12.61 15.79 6.18
CA ILE A 105 -11.54 14.92 5.66
C ILE A 105 -12.10 13.94 4.64
N ASP A 106 -13.26 13.35 4.89
CA ASP A 106 -13.93 12.44 3.96
C ASP A 106 -14.28 13.15 2.65
N ASP A 107 -14.85 14.35 2.72
CA ASP A 107 -15.24 15.14 1.55
C ASP A 107 -14.00 15.47 0.68
N VAL A 108 -12.91 15.93 1.30
CA VAL A 108 -11.64 16.17 0.58
C VAL A 108 -11.08 14.89 -0.04
N CYS A 109 -11.12 13.75 0.68
CA CYS A 109 -10.64 12.49 0.14
C CYS A 109 -11.50 11.99 -1.02
N ARG A 110 -12.82 12.19 -0.98
CA ARG A 110 -13.75 11.86 -2.08
C ARG A 110 -13.47 12.72 -3.30
N ASP A 111 -13.23 14.01 -3.11
CA ASP A 111 -12.90 14.93 -4.22
C ASP A 111 -11.57 14.54 -4.86
N VAL A 112 -10.55 14.25 -4.05
CA VAL A 112 -9.26 13.73 -4.55
C VAL A 112 -9.48 12.46 -5.36
N LEU A 113 -10.25 11.51 -4.83
CA LEU A 113 -10.50 10.24 -5.48
C LEU A 113 -11.28 10.40 -6.79
N ALA A 114 -12.34 11.21 -6.80
CA ALA A 114 -13.13 11.49 -7.99
C ALA A 114 -12.29 12.11 -9.12
N ASN A 115 -11.41 13.06 -8.79
CA ASN A 115 -10.50 13.68 -9.76
C ASN A 115 -9.35 12.74 -10.17
N PHE A 116 -9.03 11.74 -9.36
CA PHE A 116 -7.96 10.78 -9.64
C PHE A 116 -8.41 9.66 -10.58
N ILE A 117 -9.59 9.05 -10.33
CA ILE A 117 -10.07 7.90 -11.10
C ILE A 117 -11.20 8.24 -12.08
N GLY A 118 -11.83 9.43 -11.96
CA GLY A 118 -13.00 9.79 -12.75
C GLY A 118 -12.78 9.64 -14.24
N GLY A 119 -13.62 8.82 -14.89
CA GLY A 119 -13.52 8.46 -16.30
C GLY A 119 -12.48 7.35 -16.63
N HIS A 120 -11.79 6.81 -15.63
CA HIS A 120 -10.80 5.74 -15.77
C HIS A 120 -11.21 4.43 -15.09
N GLU A 121 -12.40 4.37 -14.48
CA GLU A 121 -12.82 3.23 -13.65
C GLU A 121 -12.82 1.93 -14.45
N HIS A 122 -13.32 1.96 -15.67
CA HIS A 122 -13.36 0.80 -16.53
C HIS A 122 -11.96 0.33 -16.93
N ASP A 123 -11.07 1.25 -17.33
CA ASP A 123 -9.69 0.93 -17.68
C ASP A 123 -8.94 0.29 -16.53
N ILE A 124 -9.18 0.79 -15.29
CA ILE A 124 -8.53 0.28 -14.08
C ILE A 124 -8.94 -1.16 -13.80
N VAL A 125 -10.24 -1.48 -13.84
CA VAL A 125 -10.74 -2.82 -13.49
C VAL A 125 -10.61 -3.83 -14.64
N GLN A 126 -10.40 -3.36 -15.88
CA GLN A 126 -10.25 -4.19 -17.08
C GLN A 126 -8.85 -4.13 -17.68
N HIS A 127 -7.85 -3.68 -16.91
CA HIS A 127 -6.49 -3.58 -17.44
C HIS A 127 -6.03 -4.90 -18.05
N ARG A 128 -5.40 -4.83 -19.23
CA ARG A 128 -5.02 -6.01 -20.02
C ARG A 128 -4.13 -6.97 -19.23
N ASP A 129 -3.04 -6.46 -18.65
CA ASP A 129 -1.95 -7.25 -18.06
C ASP A 129 -2.00 -7.28 -16.53
N TYR A 130 -2.78 -6.40 -15.88
CA TYR A 130 -2.82 -6.29 -14.42
C TYR A 130 -4.15 -6.75 -13.84
N ARG A 131 -4.07 -7.48 -12.73
CA ARG A 131 -5.20 -7.95 -11.91
C ARG A 131 -5.16 -7.20 -10.60
N LEU A 132 -6.02 -6.19 -10.48
CA LEU A 132 -6.05 -5.31 -9.30
C LEU A 132 -6.82 -5.95 -8.15
N HIS A 133 -6.22 -5.94 -6.97
CA HIS A 133 -6.83 -6.41 -5.72
C HIS A 133 -6.67 -5.33 -4.64
N LEU A 134 -7.76 -4.99 -3.98
CA LEU A 134 -7.82 -3.97 -2.94
C LEU A 134 -8.15 -4.61 -1.60
N ILE A 135 -7.35 -4.32 -0.57
CA ILE A 135 -7.60 -4.81 0.79
C ILE A 135 -8.23 -3.70 1.63
N THR A 136 -9.31 -4.04 2.30
CA THR A 136 -9.96 -3.25 3.34
C THR A 136 -10.33 -4.13 4.53
N ASN A 137 -10.70 -3.54 5.65
CA ASN A 137 -11.07 -4.25 6.86
C ASN A 137 -12.53 -3.99 7.23
N ARG A 138 -13.32 -5.06 7.41
CA ARG A 138 -14.66 -5.00 7.94
C ARG A 138 -14.62 -5.04 9.46
N GLY A 139 -15.23 -4.05 10.11
CA GLY A 139 -15.40 -4.05 11.56
C GLY A 139 -16.48 -5.03 12.00
N ILE A 140 -16.18 -5.84 13.01
CA ILE A 140 -17.13 -6.73 13.67
C ILE A 140 -17.11 -6.50 15.18
N GLY A 141 -18.05 -7.08 15.93
CA GLY A 141 -18.14 -6.89 17.37
C GLY A 141 -18.19 -5.41 17.77
N ALA A 142 -17.23 -4.95 18.55
CA ALA A 142 -17.18 -3.57 19.01
C ALA A 142 -16.93 -2.53 17.89
N LEU A 143 -16.46 -2.95 16.72
CA LEU A 143 -16.23 -2.10 15.55
C LEU A 143 -17.35 -2.16 14.52
N ALA A 144 -18.37 -3.01 14.72
CA ALA A 144 -19.61 -3.03 13.95
C ALA A 144 -20.66 -2.05 14.48
N GLY A 145 -20.44 -1.47 15.65
CA GLY A 145 -21.41 -0.64 16.38
C GLY A 145 -21.57 0.78 15.80
N PRO A 146 -22.25 1.66 16.56
CA PRO A 146 -22.52 3.02 16.11
C PRO A 146 -21.25 3.78 15.72
N VAL A 147 -21.34 4.56 14.64
CA VAL A 147 -20.26 5.44 14.20
C VAL A 147 -20.26 6.70 15.06
N GLY A 148 -19.08 7.10 15.49
CA GLY A 148 -18.86 8.31 16.24
C GLY A 148 -17.62 8.22 17.13
N ARG A 149 -16.96 9.35 17.33
CA ARG A 149 -15.63 9.43 17.94
C ARG A 149 -15.48 8.65 19.24
N ARG A 150 -16.48 8.68 20.13
CA ARG A 150 -16.44 7.95 21.42
C ARG A 150 -16.54 6.44 21.25
N ALA A 151 -17.40 5.97 20.33
CA ALA A 151 -17.56 4.55 20.03
C ALA A 151 -16.30 4.01 19.34
N GLU A 152 -15.79 4.73 18.36
CA GLU A 152 -14.54 4.40 17.66
C GLU A 152 -13.34 4.35 18.62
N MET A 153 -13.18 5.34 19.52
CA MET A 153 -12.11 5.33 20.52
C MET A 153 -12.19 4.09 21.41
N ARG A 154 -13.39 3.67 21.85
CA ARG A 154 -13.56 2.44 22.64
C ARG A 154 -13.28 1.19 21.82
N GLY A 155 -13.80 1.12 20.59
CA GLY A 155 -13.58 -0.02 19.69
C GLY A 155 -12.11 -0.20 19.31
N PHE A 156 -11.44 0.86 18.88
CA PHE A 156 -10.01 0.81 18.53
C PHE A 156 -9.09 0.71 19.74
N GLY A 157 -9.49 1.24 20.89
CA GLY A 157 -8.81 1.00 22.17
C GLY A 157 -8.84 -0.48 22.56
N ALA A 158 -10.01 -1.13 22.44
CA ALA A 158 -10.14 -2.57 22.64
C ALA A 158 -9.32 -3.38 21.61
N ALA A 159 -9.28 -2.93 20.35
CA ALA A 159 -8.46 -3.53 19.30
C ALA A 159 -6.96 -3.45 19.64
N ALA A 160 -6.48 -2.30 20.09
CA ALA A 160 -5.09 -2.10 20.49
C ALA A 160 -4.70 -3.02 21.66
N LEU A 161 -5.55 -3.10 22.70
CA LEU A 161 -5.31 -3.98 23.85
C LEU A 161 -5.28 -5.45 23.43
N ARG A 162 -6.24 -5.89 22.63
CA ARG A 162 -6.27 -7.27 22.12
C ARG A 162 -5.04 -7.57 21.25
N ASN A 163 -4.67 -6.63 20.37
CA ASN A 163 -3.48 -6.79 19.55
C ASN A 163 -2.20 -6.87 20.40
N LEU A 164 -2.10 -6.13 21.49
CA LEU A 164 -0.95 -6.19 22.39
C LEU A 164 -0.76 -7.58 23.01
N VAL A 165 -1.88 -8.21 23.44
CA VAL A 165 -1.88 -9.60 23.95
C VAL A 165 -1.51 -10.62 22.87
N GLY A 166 -2.07 -10.46 21.67
CA GLY A 166 -1.80 -11.32 20.52
C GLY A 166 -2.62 -10.92 19.30
N ARG A 167 -1.96 -10.89 18.14
CA ARG A 167 -2.59 -10.49 16.86
C ARG A 167 -3.87 -11.31 16.55
N ARG A 168 -3.89 -12.60 16.88
CA ARG A 168 -5.06 -13.49 16.75
C ARG A 168 -6.31 -12.97 17.48
N HIS A 169 -6.14 -12.22 18.56
CA HIS A 169 -7.29 -11.69 19.31
C HIS A 169 -7.91 -10.47 18.62
N LEU A 170 -7.20 -9.83 17.70
CA LEU A 170 -7.72 -8.76 16.87
C LEU A 170 -8.73 -9.31 15.84
N ALA A 171 -8.60 -10.56 15.41
CA ALA A 171 -9.52 -11.24 14.50
C ALA A 171 -10.98 -11.32 15.03
N ARG A 172 -11.21 -11.06 16.33
CA ARG A 172 -12.55 -10.94 16.92
C ARG A 172 -13.20 -9.57 16.71
N LEU A 173 -12.48 -8.62 16.13
CA LEU A 173 -12.95 -7.25 15.93
C LEU A 173 -12.89 -6.81 14.47
N VAL A 174 -12.05 -7.45 13.67
CA VAL A 174 -11.88 -7.11 12.25
C VAL A 174 -11.74 -8.36 11.39
N GLU A 175 -12.29 -8.29 10.20
CA GLU A 175 -12.15 -9.28 9.14
C GLU A 175 -11.47 -8.62 7.94
N ARG A 176 -10.68 -9.39 7.20
CA ARG A 176 -10.10 -8.94 5.93
C ARG A 176 -11.14 -9.04 4.83
N VAL A 177 -11.18 -8.04 3.96
CA VAL A 177 -11.96 -8.09 2.72
C VAL A 177 -11.04 -7.76 1.56
N VAL A 178 -11.00 -8.64 0.58
CA VAL A 178 -10.27 -8.48 -0.66
C VAL A 178 -11.27 -8.30 -1.79
N LEU A 179 -11.29 -7.12 -2.39
CA LEU A 179 -12.05 -6.88 -3.62
C LEU A 179 -11.08 -6.99 -4.79
N GLY A 180 -11.27 -7.96 -5.65
CA GLY A 180 -10.31 -8.32 -6.67
C GLY A 180 -10.90 -8.44 -8.06
N ASP A 181 -10.01 -8.52 -9.04
CA ASP A 181 -10.34 -8.74 -10.43
C ASP A 181 -11.10 -10.06 -10.60
N ALA A 182 -12.23 -10.02 -11.32
CA ALA A 182 -13.05 -11.20 -11.59
C ALA A 182 -12.32 -12.29 -12.38
N ARG A 183 -11.25 -11.93 -13.09
CA ARG A 183 -10.42 -12.84 -13.89
C ARG A 183 -9.40 -13.64 -13.04
N GLY A 184 -9.36 -13.44 -11.72
CA GLY A 184 -8.46 -14.12 -10.79
C GLY A 184 -7.19 -13.34 -10.49
N GLY A 185 -6.08 -14.04 -10.27
CA GLY A 185 -4.75 -13.46 -9.99
C GLY A 185 -4.33 -13.49 -8.52
N ALA A 186 -5.27 -13.73 -7.58
CA ALA A 186 -4.97 -13.82 -6.15
C ALA A 186 -5.44 -15.13 -5.49
N ASP A 187 -5.55 -16.21 -6.26
CA ASP A 187 -6.00 -17.53 -5.78
C ASP A 187 -5.12 -18.08 -4.64
N TRP A 188 -3.84 -17.68 -4.63
CA TRP A 188 -2.88 -17.99 -3.58
C TRP A 188 -3.25 -17.41 -2.20
N LEU A 189 -4.22 -16.47 -2.13
CA LEU A 189 -4.78 -15.93 -0.88
C LEU A 189 -6.01 -16.70 -0.38
N HIS A 190 -6.63 -17.56 -1.19
CA HIS A 190 -7.89 -18.22 -0.82
C HIS A 190 -7.71 -19.25 0.30
N GLU A 191 -6.53 -19.88 0.36
CA GLU A 191 -6.21 -20.76 1.49
C GLU A 191 -5.92 -19.94 2.74
N THR A 192 -6.45 -20.36 3.88
CA THR A 192 -6.20 -19.74 5.17
C THR A 192 -4.71 -19.68 5.48
N PHE A 193 -4.21 -18.52 5.89
CA PHE A 193 -2.80 -18.28 6.17
C PHE A 193 -2.54 -17.57 7.51
N ASP A 194 -3.57 -16.99 8.11
CA ASP A 194 -3.51 -16.36 9.43
C ASP A 194 -4.84 -16.53 10.18
N ASP A 195 -4.98 -15.86 11.32
CA ASP A 195 -6.17 -16.00 12.18
C ASP A 195 -7.36 -15.13 11.70
N PHE A 196 -7.21 -14.33 10.64
CA PHE A 196 -8.27 -13.44 10.17
C PHE A 196 -9.17 -14.11 9.15
N THR A 197 -10.48 -14.03 9.38
CA THR A 197 -11.46 -14.37 8.35
C THR A 197 -11.25 -13.44 7.16
N THR A 198 -11.13 -14.01 5.97
CA THR A 198 -10.97 -13.28 4.71
C THR A 198 -12.18 -13.51 3.83
N HIS A 199 -12.83 -12.41 3.43
CA HIS A 199 -13.91 -12.41 2.46
C HIS A 199 -13.36 -11.93 1.12
N PHE A 200 -13.82 -12.56 0.04
CA PHE A 200 -13.46 -12.19 -1.32
C PHE A 200 -14.69 -11.64 -2.03
N GLY A 201 -14.53 -10.51 -2.69
CA GLY A 201 -15.54 -9.88 -3.52
C GLY A 201 -14.96 -9.48 -4.86
N THR A 202 -15.81 -9.17 -5.81
CA THR A 202 -15.40 -8.76 -7.15
C THR A 202 -15.33 -7.24 -7.25
N LEU A 203 -14.22 -6.76 -7.82
CA LEU A 203 -14.01 -5.35 -8.14
C LEU A 203 -14.62 -5.03 -9.50
N HIS A 204 -15.48 -4.01 -9.53
CA HIS A 204 -16.16 -3.49 -10.71
C HIS A 204 -15.95 -1.97 -10.81
N ALA A 205 -16.19 -1.39 -11.97
CA ALA A 205 -16.12 0.07 -12.15
C ALA A 205 -17.02 0.80 -11.14
N ASP A 206 -18.23 0.30 -10.91
CA ASP A 206 -19.22 0.93 -10.02
C ASP A 206 -18.84 0.90 -8.53
N ASN A 207 -18.05 -0.08 -8.08
CA ASN A 207 -17.63 -0.18 -6.69
C ASN A 207 -16.19 0.27 -6.44
N LEU A 208 -15.43 0.60 -7.49
CA LEU A 208 -14.00 0.95 -7.39
C LEU A 208 -13.76 2.15 -6.47
N ALA A 209 -14.50 3.24 -6.65
CA ALA A 209 -14.36 4.45 -5.82
C ALA A 209 -14.63 4.16 -4.35
N ALA A 210 -15.71 3.44 -4.04
CA ALA A 210 -16.06 3.05 -2.69
C ALA A 210 -15.00 2.11 -2.07
N SER A 211 -14.45 1.18 -2.87
CA SER A 211 -13.42 0.23 -2.45
C SER A 211 -12.09 0.92 -2.12
N LEU A 212 -11.66 1.86 -2.97
CA LEU A 212 -10.46 2.67 -2.73
C LEU A 212 -10.62 3.56 -1.49
N LEU A 213 -11.80 4.18 -1.33
CA LEU A 213 -12.11 4.98 -0.14
C LEU A 213 -12.09 4.12 1.12
N ALA A 214 -12.75 2.95 1.10
CA ALA A 214 -12.78 2.00 2.22
C ALA A 214 -11.38 1.56 2.61
N SER A 215 -10.55 1.21 1.63
CA SER A 215 -9.15 0.84 1.84
C SER A 215 -8.32 1.95 2.50
N GLY A 216 -8.72 3.22 2.34
CA GLY A 216 -8.07 4.39 2.92
C GLY A 216 -8.79 5.02 4.12
N SER A 217 -9.94 4.49 4.58
CA SER A 217 -10.74 5.05 5.68
C SER A 217 -10.06 4.86 7.03
N LEU A 218 -9.25 5.84 7.41
CA LEU A 218 -8.41 5.80 8.61
C LEU A 218 -9.24 5.90 9.90
N PRO A 219 -9.10 4.97 10.84
CA PRO A 219 -9.74 5.03 12.14
C PRO A 219 -9.53 6.37 12.86
N LEU A 220 -10.57 6.91 13.46
CA LEU A 220 -10.59 8.16 14.24
C LEU A 220 -10.33 9.44 13.42
N ILE A 221 -9.94 9.33 12.18
CA ILE A 221 -9.62 10.42 11.25
C ILE A 221 -10.74 10.58 10.20
N MET A 222 -11.21 9.48 9.65
CA MET A 222 -12.27 9.40 8.65
C MET A 222 -13.45 8.59 9.16
N GLN A 223 -14.60 8.72 8.52
CA GLN A 223 -15.73 7.83 8.75
C GLN A 223 -15.50 6.49 8.03
N PRO A 224 -16.08 5.39 8.54
CA PRO A 224 -16.05 4.14 7.79
C PRO A 224 -16.94 4.23 6.55
N VAL A 225 -16.54 3.54 5.49
CA VAL A 225 -17.45 3.27 4.38
C VAL A 225 -18.47 2.23 4.84
N ARG A 226 -19.77 2.48 4.59
CA ARG A 226 -20.84 1.57 4.98
C ARG A 226 -21.26 0.72 3.80
N ASP A 227 -21.55 -0.54 4.09
CA ASP A 227 -22.18 -1.48 3.15
C ASP A 227 -21.53 -1.45 1.76
N LEU A 228 -20.23 -1.79 1.73
CA LEU A 228 -19.43 -1.76 0.51
C LEU A 228 -20.01 -2.73 -0.53
N PRO A 229 -20.37 -2.25 -1.74
CA PRO A 229 -20.94 -3.11 -2.76
C PRO A 229 -19.99 -4.24 -3.18
N GLY A 230 -20.50 -5.46 -3.23
CA GLY A 230 -19.70 -6.66 -3.56
C GLY A 230 -19.00 -7.30 -2.36
N ALA A 231 -19.27 -6.81 -1.14
CA ALA A 231 -18.71 -7.32 0.11
C ALA A 231 -19.81 -7.49 1.18
N PRO A 232 -19.58 -8.24 2.27
CA PRO A 232 -20.57 -8.40 3.34
C PRO A 232 -21.00 -7.06 3.94
N PRO A 233 -22.27 -6.86 4.34
CA PRO A 233 -22.71 -5.59 4.93
C PRO A 233 -21.95 -5.26 6.22
N GLY A 234 -21.72 -3.96 6.47
CA GLY A 234 -21.03 -3.50 7.68
C GLY A 234 -20.21 -2.22 7.49
N HIS A 235 -19.33 -1.95 8.44
CA HIS A 235 -18.43 -0.78 8.43
C HIS A 235 -17.05 -1.18 7.97
N TYR A 236 -16.52 -0.45 6.97
CA TYR A 236 -15.24 -0.71 6.33
C TYR A 236 -14.20 0.36 6.69
N TRP A 237 -13.03 -0.10 7.06
CA TRP A 237 -11.91 0.70 7.54
C TRP A 237 -10.65 0.43 6.72
N ASP A 238 -9.64 1.30 6.86
CA ASP A 238 -8.33 1.19 6.22
C ASP A 238 -7.74 -0.23 6.33
N GLY A 239 -7.36 -0.79 5.19
CA GLY A 239 -6.80 -2.14 5.10
C GLY A 239 -5.53 -2.32 5.93
N GLY A 240 -4.80 -1.23 6.21
CA GLY A 240 -3.60 -1.25 7.01
C GLY A 240 -3.80 -1.58 8.50
N ILE A 241 -5.05 -1.70 8.99
CA ILE A 241 -5.29 -2.13 10.37
C ILE A 241 -4.64 -3.51 10.59
N ILE A 242 -4.88 -4.46 9.70
CA ILE A 242 -4.30 -5.80 9.74
C ILE A 242 -3.27 -6.06 8.64
N ASP A 243 -3.32 -5.35 7.52
CA ASP A 243 -2.41 -5.54 6.38
C ASP A 243 -1.65 -4.24 6.05
N TYR A 244 -0.93 -3.71 7.06
CA TYR A 244 -0.24 -2.43 6.94
C TYR A 244 0.87 -2.46 5.89
N HIS A 245 1.72 -3.46 5.93
CA HIS A 245 2.76 -3.71 4.94
C HIS A 245 2.52 -5.05 4.23
N LEU A 246 1.27 -5.45 4.03
CA LEU A 246 0.89 -6.60 3.22
C LEU A 246 1.81 -7.80 3.44
N ALA A 247 1.96 -8.23 4.71
CA ALA A 247 2.69 -9.46 5.05
C ALA A 247 1.83 -10.67 4.64
N LEU A 248 1.84 -11.02 3.36
CA LEU A 248 0.99 -12.02 2.74
C LEU A 248 1.83 -13.23 2.28
N PRO A 249 1.22 -14.41 2.07
CA PRO A 249 1.93 -15.64 1.73
C PRO A 249 2.36 -15.70 0.25
N TYR A 250 3.18 -14.75 -0.19
CA TYR A 250 3.61 -14.60 -1.59
C TYR A 250 4.32 -15.84 -2.13
N ALA A 251 5.06 -16.57 -1.29
CA ALA A 251 5.77 -17.79 -1.68
C ALA A 251 4.86 -18.90 -2.22
N ARG A 252 3.53 -18.81 -1.99
CA ARG A 252 2.55 -19.73 -2.59
C ARG A 252 2.39 -19.55 -4.10
N LYS A 253 2.74 -18.39 -4.64
CA LYS A 253 2.78 -18.13 -6.09
C LYS A 253 4.13 -18.59 -6.63
N ALA A 254 4.26 -19.87 -6.87
CA ALA A 254 5.48 -20.47 -7.38
C ALA A 254 5.89 -19.89 -8.76
N GLY A 255 7.19 -19.75 -8.98
CA GLY A 255 7.76 -19.31 -10.26
C GLY A 255 7.81 -17.80 -10.46
N ASP A 256 7.05 -17.01 -9.70
CA ASP A 256 7.03 -15.55 -9.78
C ASP A 256 7.88 -14.91 -8.67
N LEU A 257 8.56 -13.82 -9.02
CA LEU A 257 9.14 -12.90 -8.03
C LEU A 257 8.13 -11.81 -7.68
N VAL A 258 8.24 -11.31 -6.47
CA VAL A 258 7.49 -10.16 -5.97
C VAL A 258 8.39 -8.94 -5.96
N LEU A 259 8.05 -7.92 -6.74
CA LEU A 259 8.71 -6.61 -6.65
C LEU A 259 7.95 -5.75 -5.63
N TYR A 260 8.61 -5.39 -4.54
CA TYR A 260 7.98 -4.66 -3.47
C TYR A 260 8.64 -3.30 -3.18
N PRO A 261 8.34 -2.23 -3.94
CA PRO A 261 8.75 -0.87 -3.57
C PRO A 261 8.08 -0.46 -2.25
N HIS A 262 8.90 -0.23 -1.22
CA HIS A 262 8.44 0.00 0.15
C HIS A 262 9.21 1.13 0.82
N PHE A 263 8.54 1.93 1.64
CA PHE A 263 9.11 3.14 2.26
C PHE A 263 9.93 2.88 3.54
N GLY A 264 10.21 1.64 3.90
CA GLY A 264 11.04 1.27 5.05
C GLY A 264 11.60 -0.14 4.90
N GLU A 265 12.64 -0.46 5.66
CA GLU A 265 13.41 -1.71 5.58
C GLU A 265 12.71 -2.93 6.23
N HIS A 266 11.53 -2.76 6.82
CA HIS A 266 10.87 -3.83 7.57
C HIS A 266 9.40 -3.98 7.19
N VAL A 267 8.96 -5.21 7.02
CA VAL A 267 7.54 -5.55 6.86
C VAL A 267 6.87 -5.60 8.23
N ILE A 268 5.93 -4.69 8.46
CA ILE A 268 5.12 -4.57 9.68
C ILE A 268 3.73 -5.12 9.35
N PRO A 269 3.28 -6.22 9.97
CA PRO A 269 2.03 -6.86 9.58
C PRO A 269 0.81 -5.94 9.67
N GLY A 270 0.54 -5.34 10.83
CA GLY A 270 -0.59 -4.45 11.06
C GLY A 270 -0.19 -3.07 11.57
N TRP A 271 -1.06 -2.09 11.40
CA TRP A 271 -0.82 -0.73 11.90
C TRP A 271 -0.55 -0.68 13.41
N LEU A 272 -1.26 -1.50 14.19
CA LEU A 272 -1.09 -1.61 15.63
C LEU A 272 0.23 -2.30 16.04
N ASP A 273 0.94 -2.92 15.09
CA ASP A 273 2.23 -3.60 15.34
C ASP A 273 3.44 -2.66 15.17
N LYS A 274 3.23 -1.39 14.81
CA LYS A 274 4.33 -0.42 14.57
C LYS A 274 5.29 -0.28 15.74
N SER A 275 4.75 -0.23 16.95
CA SER A 275 5.51 -0.10 18.20
C SER A 275 6.04 -1.43 18.73
N LEU A 276 5.77 -2.54 18.06
CA LEU A 276 6.10 -3.90 18.50
C LEU A 276 7.18 -4.53 17.60
N PRO A 277 8.48 -4.21 17.82
CA PRO A 277 9.55 -4.61 16.90
C PRO A 277 9.75 -6.13 16.78
N TRP A 278 9.29 -6.91 17.75
CA TRP A 278 9.32 -8.38 17.70
C TRP A 278 8.28 -8.99 16.73
N ARG A 279 7.32 -8.19 16.24
CA ARG A 279 6.29 -8.63 15.28
C ARG A 279 6.62 -8.32 13.82
N ARG A 280 7.89 -8.05 13.51
CA ARG A 280 8.32 -7.89 12.11
C ARG A 280 8.18 -9.23 11.37
N ALA A 281 7.62 -9.20 10.16
CA ALA A 281 7.37 -10.42 9.38
C ALA A 281 8.64 -11.26 9.18
N ALA A 282 9.78 -10.63 8.94
CA ALA A 282 11.06 -11.30 8.78
C ALA A 282 11.60 -12.00 10.07
N ARG A 283 10.98 -11.74 11.23
CA ARG A 283 11.40 -12.33 12.53
C ARG A 283 10.48 -13.45 13.03
N GLY A 284 9.41 -13.73 12.31
CA GLY A 284 8.37 -14.70 12.73
C GLY A 284 8.11 -15.77 11.69
N PRO A 285 7.08 -16.58 11.89
CA PRO A 285 6.68 -17.64 10.94
C PRO A 285 6.35 -17.08 9.54
N GLN A 286 6.02 -15.82 9.44
CA GLN A 286 5.75 -15.13 8.17
C GLN A 286 7.02 -14.88 7.32
N ARG A 287 8.22 -15.16 7.85
CA ARG A 287 9.46 -15.04 7.08
C ARG A 287 9.43 -15.87 5.80
N ALA A 288 8.92 -17.10 5.89
CA ALA A 288 8.79 -17.99 4.74
C ALA A 288 7.85 -17.44 3.64
N TRP A 289 6.91 -16.56 3.99
CA TRP A 289 6.01 -15.92 3.01
C TRP A 289 6.73 -14.95 2.08
N LEU A 290 7.89 -14.45 2.52
CA LEU A 290 8.69 -13.44 1.81
C LEU A 290 9.84 -14.06 1.00
N ASP A 291 9.86 -15.38 0.82
CA ASP A 291 10.95 -16.11 0.19
C ASP A 291 11.27 -15.64 -1.25
N ASN A 292 10.23 -15.32 -2.02
CA ASN A 292 10.34 -14.84 -3.41
C ASN A 292 10.24 -13.31 -3.55
N VAL A 293 10.36 -12.53 -2.45
CA VAL A 293 10.19 -11.09 -2.44
C VAL A 293 11.53 -10.38 -2.65
N LEU A 294 11.56 -9.44 -3.60
CA LEU A 294 12.55 -8.36 -3.67
C LEU A 294 11.94 -7.07 -3.11
N PHE A 295 12.42 -6.66 -1.97
CA PHE A 295 12.02 -5.48 -1.25
C PHE A 295 12.96 -4.32 -1.61
N VAL A 296 12.41 -3.21 -2.10
CA VAL A 296 13.17 -2.04 -2.56
C VAL A 296 12.80 -0.85 -1.69
N ALA A 297 13.75 -0.35 -0.90
CA ALA A 297 13.47 0.71 0.07
C ALA A 297 14.44 1.90 -0.06
N PRO A 298 13.99 3.14 0.25
CA PRO A 298 14.88 4.28 0.36
C PRO A 298 15.94 4.05 1.42
N SER A 299 17.21 4.32 1.10
CA SER A 299 18.32 4.20 2.04
C SER A 299 18.23 5.27 3.14
N ARG A 300 18.86 5.02 4.28
CA ARG A 300 18.96 6.02 5.35
C ARG A 300 19.66 7.29 4.88
N ALA A 301 20.69 7.16 4.05
CA ALA A 301 21.43 8.28 3.48
C ALA A 301 20.53 9.14 2.58
N PHE A 302 19.67 8.52 1.77
CA PHE A 302 18.68 9.22 0.98
C PHE A 302 17.66 9.95 1.86
N LEU A 303 17.15 9.32 2.91
CA LEU A 303 16.17 9.94 3.81
C LEU A 303 16.71 11.23 4.44
N GLN A 304 18.02 11.31 4.72
CA GLN A 304 18.64 12.52 5.29
C GLN A 304 18.66 13.71 4.29
N THR A 305 18.47 13.49 3.01
CA THR A 305 18.42 14.55 1.99
C THR A 305 17.01 15.16 1.83
N LEU A 306 16.01 14.48 2.35
CA LEU A 306 14.61 14.93 2.25
C LEU A 306 14.31 16.09 3.21
N PRO A 307 13.27 16.89 2.91
CA PRO A 307 12.77 17.88 3.87
C PRO A 307 12.53 17.25 5.24
N ARG A 308 13.08 17.87 6.30
CA ARG A 308 13.04 17.37 7.68
C ARG A 308 13.70 15.99 7.88
N ALA A 309 14.59 15.57 6.99
CA ALA A 309 15.29 14.29 7.01
C ALA A 309 14.34 13.08 7.17
N LYS A 310 13.15 13.13 6.57
CA LYS A 310 12.14 12.07 6.64
C LYS A 310 11.22 12.05 5.42
N LEU A 311 10.55 10.93 5.23
CA LEU A 311 9.46 10.83 4.26
C LEU A 311 8.28 11.74 4.63
N PRO A 312 7.51 12.26 3.66
CA PRO A 312 6.22 12.87 3.90
C PRO A 312 5.35 11.99 4.80
N ASP A 313 4.72 12.55 5.82
CA ASP A 313 3.80 11.82 6.67
C ASP A 313 2.66 12.72 7.22
N ARG A 314 1.68 12.11 7.86
CA ARG A 314 0.52 12.84 8.40
C ARG A 314 0.86 13.83 9.52
N LYS A 315 2.01 13.67 10.20
CA LYS A 315 2.45 14.65 11.21
C LYS A 315 2.80 15.98 10.57
N ASP A 316 3.03 16.03 9.24
CA ASP A 316 3.30 17.27 8.53
C ASP A 316 2.07 18.18 8.50
N PHE A 317 0.85 17.65 8.51
CA PHE A 317 -0.36 18.47 8.68
C PHE A 317 -0.37 19.21 10.01
N THR A 318 0.02 18.54 11.10
CA THR A 318 0.12 19.20 12.42
C THR A 318 1.31 20.15 12.50
N PHE A 319 2.45 19.77 11.89
CA PHE A 319 3.67 20.58 11.92
C PHE A 319 3.51 21.91 11.19
N HIS A 320 2.93 21.88 9.99
CA HIS A 320 2.70 23.09 9.18
C HIS A 320 1.40 23.82 9.56
N GLY A 321 0.46 23.14 10.22
CA GLY A 321 -0.83 23.72 10.57
C GLY A 321 -1.58 24.23 9.35
N LEU A 322 -1.92 25.55 9.36
CA LEU A 322 -2.60 26.22 8.23
C LEU A 322 -1.66 26.66 7.12
N ASP A 323 -0.34 26.55 7.29
CA ASP A 323 0.62 26.84 6.22
C ASP A 323 0.66 25.64 5.23
N HIS A 324 -0.44 25.53 4.48
CA HIS A 324 -0.57 24.46 3.49
C HIS A 324 0.46 24.58 2.37
N ASP A 325 0.83 25.81 1.97
CA ASP A 325 1.77 26.01 0.89
C ASP A 325 3.17 25.53 1.25
N ALA A 326 3.63 25.80 2.47
CA ALA A 326 4.90 25.25 2.95
C ALA A 326 4.88 23.70 3.02
N ARG A 327 3.77 23.11 3.46
CA ARG A 327 3.61 21.63 3.45
C ARG A 327 3.62 21.06 2.04
N ILE A 328 2.86 21.67 1.13
CA ILE A 328 2.79 21.27 -0.29
C ILE A 328 4.18 21.35 -0.91
N ALA A 329 4.88 22.48 -0.74
CA ALA A 329 6.23 22.66 -1.27
C ALA A 329 7.23 21.62 -0.72
N ALA A 330 7.16 21.29 0.60
CA ALA A 330 8.00 20.26 1.19
C ALA A 330 7.71 18.87 0.61
N TRP A 331 6.44 18.53 0.39
CA TRP A 331 6.06 17.25 -0.19
C TRP A 331 6.43 17.16 -1.68
N GLN A 332 6.22 18.24 -2.47
CA GLN A 332 6.62 18.28 -3.88
C GLN A 332 8.14 18.13 -4.03
N ARG A 333 8.92 18.77 -3.14
CA ARG A 333 10.38 18.57 -3.11
C ARG A 333 10.73 17.11 -2.82
N ALA A 334 10.09 16.47 -1.85
CA ALA A 334 10.32 15.06 -1.55
C ALA A 334 9.96 14.15 -2.74
N ILE A 335 8.85 14.45 -3.43
CA ILE A 335 8.44 13.72 -4.65
C ILE A 335 9.51 13.87 -5.74
N GLY A 336 10.03 15.08 -5.97
CA GLY A 336 11.11 15.33 -6.92
C GLY A 336 12.39 14.56 -6.59
N GLU A 337 12.79 14.49 -5.30
CA GLU A 337 13.93 13.66 -4.87
C GLU A 337 13.72 12.18 -5.19
N GLY A 338 12.47 11.72 -5.33
CA GLY A 338 12.12 10.36 -5.75
C GLY A 338 12.69 9.95 -7.10
N GLU A 339 13.09 10.89 -7.97
CA GLU A 339 13.79 10.59 -9.22
C GLU A 339 15.09 9.81 -8.98
N ARG A 340 15.79 10.10 -7.88
CA ARG A 340 17.00 9.38 -7.49
C ARG A 340 16.75 7.92 -7.13
N LEU A 341 15.53 7.60 -6.66
CA LEU A 341 15.12 6.20 -6.43
C LEU A 341 14.91 5.47 -7.76
N ARG A 342 14.26 6.15 -8.74
CA ARG A 342 14.13 5.65 -10.12
C ARG A 342 15.50 5.36 -10.73
N ASP A 343 16.42 6.33 -10.67
CA ASP A 343 17.74 6.22 -11.29
C ASP A 343 18.57 5.11 -10.65
N ALA A 344 18.50 4.97 -9.31
CA ALA A 344 19.19 3.89 -8.60
C ALA A 344 18.60 2.51 -8.96
N PHE A 345 17.29 2.41 -9.17
CA PHE A 345 16.66 1.18 -9.60
C PHE A 345 17.02 0.84 -11.06
N ALA A 346 16.99 1.81 -11.97
CA ALA A 346 17.40 1.63 -13.35
C ALA A 346 18.88 1.18 -13.44
N ALA A 347 19.78 1.83 -12.69
CA ALA A 347 21.19 1.43 -12.63
C ALA A 347 21.37 -0.01 -12.10
N PHE A 348 20.56 -0.43 -11.13
CA PHE A 348 20.59 -1.82 -10.64
C PHE A 348 20.10 -2.82 -11.70
N LEU A 349 19.13 -2.45 -12.53
CA LEU A 349 18.68 -3.31 -13.64
C LEU A 349 19.75 -3.48 -14.72
N ASP A 350 20.46 -2.40 -15.06
CA ASP A 350 21.52 -2.41 -16.09
C ASP A 350 22.76 -3.21 -15.65
N ARG A 351 23.09 -3.14 -14.38
CA ARG A 351 24.25 -3.83 -13.78
C ARG A 351 23.89 -4.37 -12.39
N PRO A 352 23.25 -5.55 -12.34
CA PRO A 352 22.87 -6.14 -11.06
C PRO A 352 24.10 -6.42 -10.20
N ASP A 353 24.29 -5.66 -9.15
CA ASP A 353 25.32 -5.91 -8.14
C ASP A 353 24.69 -6.70 -6.98
N VAL A 354 25.00 -7.98 -6.92
CA VAL A 354 24.54 -8.90 -5.86
C VAL A 354 25.01 -8.44 -4.48
N GLY A 355 26.12 -7.72 -4.39
CA GLY A 355 26.64 -7.13 -3.14
C GLY A 355 25.71 -6.07 -2.53
N LEU A 356 24.78 -5.53 -3.32
CA LEU A 356 23.75 -4.60 -2.86
C LEU A 356 22.51 -5.31 -2.28
N LEU A 357 22.38 -6.62 -2.48
CA LEU A 357 21.26 -7.41 -2.00
C LEU A 357 21.51 -7.89 -0.57
N HIS A 358 20.68 -7.48 0.35
CA HIS A 358 20.68 -7.95 1.73
C HIS A 358 19.67 -9.08 1.88
N ALA A 359 20.08 -10.18 2.52
CA ALA A 359 19.15 -11.26 2.86
C ALA A 359 18.12 -10.78 3.90
N MET A 360 16.83 -11.17 3.72
CA MET A 360 15.75 -10.93 4.68
C MET A 360 15.70 -11.99 5.78
#